data_e7d71ea0e248fe1420ce319147d6ea69
#
_entry.id   e7d71ea0e248fe1420ce319147d6ea69
#
_cell.length_a   1.000
_cell.length_b   1.000
_cell.length_c   1.000
_cell.angle_alpha   90.00
_cell.angle_beta   90.00
_cell.angle_gamma   90.00
#
_symmetry.space_group_name_H-M   'P 1'
#
loop_
_entity.id
_entity.type
_entity.pdbx_description
1 polymer ?
#
loop_
_entity_poly.entity_id
_entity_poly.type
_entity_poly.pdbx_seq_one_letter_code
_entity_poly.pdbx_strand_id
1 'polypeptide(L)'
;MFNTVTVNKMLGNLEGQLGEDDYTEPLNILINSANKNNTFNLFGSVAFNNQLKDRLMVRKDLFKLVNKMNLPEPADPIFVTGLPRSGTTFLFNLLALDGNHRSPLYWEIMAPLPLAKKNNQKVWRERKINLELKFARTIIPKLRAMHYIRAQTPEECELIATMNVRSFVYMCMADVPEYIEYLK
;
A
#
# COMPACT_ATOMS: atom_id res chain seq x y z
N MET A 1 -23.76 -2.75 16.29
CA MET A 1 -22.38 -3.28 16.39
C MET A 1 -21.94 -3.71 15.01
N PHE A 2 -21.23 -2.83 14.31
CA PHE A 2 -20.67 -3.13 12.98
C PHE A 2 -19.19 -3.47 13.15
N ASN A 3 -18.93 -4.68 13.64
CA ASN A 3 -17.62 -5.08 14.09
C ASN A 3 -17.17 -6.33 13.35
N THR A 4 -17.08 -6.24 12.02
CA THR A 4 -16.47 -7.38 11.31
C THR A 4 -15.74 -6.88 10.08
N VAL A 5 -14.42 -6.86 10.19
CA VAL A 5 -13.56 -6.93 9.01
C VAL A 5 -13.87 -8.28 8.38
N THR A 6 -14.69 -8.30 7.34
CA THR A 6 -15.20 -9.54 6.72
C THR A 6 -14.20 -10.05 5.68
N VAL A 7 -12.92 -10.15 6.07
CA VAL A 7 -11.86 -10.57 5.15
C VAL A 7 -11.95 -12.05 4.84
N ASN A 8 -12.45 -12.89 5.76
CA ASN A 8 -12.59 -14.33 5.54
C ASN A 8 -13.50 -14.66 4.34
N LYS A 9 -14.56 -13.87 4.12
CA LYS A 9 -15.43 -14.02 2.94
C LYS A 9 -14.74 -13.59 1.64
N MET A 10 -13.79 -12.66 1.73
CA MET A 10 -12.99 -12.23 0.58
C MET A 10 -11.89 -13.22 0.23
N LEU A 11 -11.23 -13.79 1.23
CA LEU A 11 -10.13 -14.73 1.05
C LEU A 11 -10.61 -16.05 0.47
N GLY A 12 -11.82 -16.54 0.82
CA GLY A 12 -12.36 -17.78 0.25
C GLY A 12 -12.45 -17.76 -1.29
N ASN A 13 -12.58 -16.57 -1.90
CA ASN A 13 -12.56 -16.41 -3.36
C ASN A 13 -11.14 -16.19 -3.93
N LEU A 14 -10.13 -16.01 -3.09
CA LEU A 14 -8.74 -15.69 -3.48
C LEU A 14 -7.76 -16.80 -3.09
N GLU A 15 -8.22 -17.84 -2.41
CA GLU A 15 -7.40 -18.95 -1.95
C GLU A 15 -6.62 -19.58 -3.10
N GLY A 16 -5.31 -19.77 -2.91
CA GLY A 16 -4.39 -20.27 -3.95
C GLY A 16 -4.07 -19.28 -5.07
N GLN A 17 -4.60 -18.03 -5.05
CA GLN A 17 -4.34 -17.04 -6.10
C GLN A 17 -3.41 -15.91 -5.66
N LEU A 18 -3.05 -15.85 -4.38
CA LEU A 18 -2.26 -14.76 -3.79
C LEU A 18 -0.75 -15.07 -3.76
N GLY A 19 -0.33 -16.21 -4.29
CA GLY A 19 1.06 -16.66 -4.29
C GLY A 19 1.46 -17.32 -2.99
N GLU A 20 2.67 -17.05 -2.49
CA GLU A 20 3.19 -17.61 -1.26
C GLU A 20 2.37 -17.18 -0.04
N ASP A 21 2.34 -18.02 1.00
CA ASP A 21 1.51 -17.84 2.20
C ASP A 21 2.10 -16.83 3.21
N ASP A 22 3.11 -16.08 2.84
CA ASP A 22 3.81 -15.11 3.70
C ASP A 22 2.92 -13.97 4.22
N TYR A 23 1.76 -13.76 3.60
CA TYR A 23 0.75 -12.76 3.99
C TYR A 23 -0.29 -13.27 5.00
N THR A 24 -0.46 -14.58 5.14
CA THR A 24 -1.58 -15.19 5.90
C THR A 24 -1.48 -14.91 7.39
N GLU A 25 -0.30 -15.11 7.96
CA GLU A 25 -0.07 -14.85 9.39
C GLU A 25 -0.27 -13.37 9.74
N PRO A 26 0.43 -12.40 9.11
CA PRO A 26 0.25 -10.99 9.42
C PRO A 26 -1.19 -10.50 9.17
N LEU A 27 -1.87 -11.05 8.17
CA LEU A 27 -3.26 -10.73 7.87
C LEU A 27 -4.19 -11.16 9.02
N ASN A 28 -4.03 -12.38 9.53
CA ASN A 28 -4.83 -12.87 10.63
C ASN A 28 -4.59 -12.05 11.90
N ILE A 29 -3.34 -11.71 12.20
CA ILE A 29 -2.99 -10.87 13.35
C ILE A 29 -3.60 -9.48 13.20
N LEU A 30 -3.46 -8.85 12.02
CA LEU A 30 -4.03 -7.53 11.74
C LEU A 30 -5.54 -7.50 11.92
N ILE A 31 -6.26 -8.49 11.35
CA ILE A 31 -7.72 -8.56 11.44
C ILE A 31 -8.18 -8.78 12.87
N ASN A 32 -7.54 -9.72 13.59
CA ASN A 32 -7.90 -10.04 14.97
C ASN A 32 -7.64 -8.82 15.86
N SER A 33 -6.49 -8.14 15.70
CA SER A 33 -6.17 -6.94 16.44
C SER A 33 -7.15 -5.81 16.16
N ALA A 34 -7.49 -5.59 14.87
CA ALA A 34 -8.48 -4.58 14.47
C ALA A 34 -9.88 -4.89 15.02
N ASN A 35 -10.33 -6.14 15.01
CA ASN A 35 -11.63 -6.53 15.55
C ASN A 35 -11.71 -6.39 17.06
N LYS A 36 -10.60 -6.66 17.75
CA LYS A 36 -10.53 -6.61 19.22
C LYS A 36 -10.50 -5.17 19.76
N ASN A 37 -9.73 -4.29 19.12
CA ASN A 37 -9.37 -2.99 19.68
C ASN A 37 -10.12 -1.80 19.05
N ASN A 38 -10.71 -1.97 17.85
CA ASN A 38 -11.31 -0.84 17.16
C ASN A 38 -12.82 -0.75 17.31
N THR A 39 -13.27 0.47 17.56
CA THR A 39 -14.65 0.90 17.42
C THR A 39 -14.82 1.69 16.14
N PHE A 40 -14.60 1.05 14.99
CA PHE A 40 -14.81 1.71 13.71
C PHE A 40 -16.24 2.24 13.59
N ASN A 41 -16.36 3.48 13.12
CA ASN A 41 -17.62 3.89 12.53
C ASN A 41 -17.80 3.21 11.16
N LEU A 42 -18.99 3.32 10.58
CA LEU A 42 -19.29 2.67 9.30
C LEU A 42 -18.29 3.04 8.19
N PHE A 43 -17.94 4.32 8.08
CA PHE A 43 -17.01 4.82 7.07
C PHE A 43 -15.58 4.28 7.30
N GLY A 44 -15.10 4.28 8.54
CA GLY A 44 -13.78 3.74 8.88
C GLY A 44 -13.68 2.25 8.59
N SER A 45 -14.71 1.48 8.93
CA SER A 45 -14.78 0.05 8.62
C SER A 45 -14.74 -0.20 7.11
N VAL A 46 -15.54 0.52 6.33
CA VAL A 46 -15.56 0.39 4.86
C VAL A 46 -14.21 0.79 4.26
N ALA A 47 -13.61 1.89 4.72
CA ALA A 47 -12.32 2.36 4.22
C ALA A 47 -11.20 1.34 4.50
N PHE A 48 -11.11 0.82 5.74
CA PHE A 48 -10.12 -0.18 6.12
C PHE A 48 -10.27 -1.47 5.32
N ASN A 49 -11.50 -2.01 5.21
CA ASN A 49 -11.78 -3.22 4.43
C ASN A 49 -11.46 -3.04 2.94
N ASN A 50 -11.82 -1.90 2.35
CA ASN A 50 -11.52 -1.63 0.94
C ASN A 50 -10.01 -1.50 0.71
N GLN A 51 -9.29 -0.80 1.58
CA GLN A 51 -7.83 -0.68 1.47
C GLN A 51 -7.15 -2.06 1.50
N LEU A 52 -7.52 -2.89 2.47
CA LEU A 52 -6.96 -4.23 2.61
C LEU A 52 -7.29 -5.12 1.40
N LYS A 53 -8.56 -5.10 0.97
CA LYS A 53 -9.00 -5.79 -0.24
C LYS A 53 -8.22 -5.36 -1.48
N ASP A 54 -8.08 -4.07 -1.70
CA ASP A 54 -7.41 -3.52 -2.88
C ASP A 54 -5.94 -3.95 -2.91
N ARG A 55 -5.25 -3.98 -1.77
CA ARG A 55 -3.85 -4.45 -1.70
C ARG A 55 -3.73 -5.95 -2.01
N LEU A 56 -4.62 -6.78 -1.48
CA LEU A 56 -4.63 -8.21 -1.79
C LEU A 56 -5.00 -8.49 -3.26
N MET A 57 -5.90 -7.70 -3.85
CA MET A 57 -6.21 -7.82 -5.28
C MET A 57 -5.02 -7.43 -6.16
N VAL A 58 -4.30 -6.36 -5.80
CA VAL A 58 -3.05 -5.98 -6.48
C VAL A 58 -2.01 -7.09 -6.37
N ARG A 59 -1.83 -7.68 -5.18
CA ARG A 59 -0.95 -8.84 -4.97
C ARG A 59 -1.29 -9.99 -5.91
N LYS A 60 -2.56 -10.40 -5.96
CA LYS A 60 -3.04 -11.46 -6.84
C LYS A 60 -2.68 -11.19 -8.31
N ASP A 61 -2.97 -9.99 -8.77
CA ASP A 61 -2.75 -9.64 -10.18
C ASP A 61 -1.27 -9.53 -10.51
N LEU A 62 -0.43 -9.07 -9.56
CA LEU A 62 1.03 -9.08 -9.67
C LEU A 62 1.56 -10.51 -9.76
N PHE A 63 1.11 -11.42 -8.90
CA PHE A 63 1.53 -12.83 -8.93
C PHE A 63 1.20 -13.49 -10.26
N LYS A 64 0.00 -13.26 -10.80
CA LYS A 64 -0.38 -13.73 -12.13
C LYS A 64 0.51 -13.18 -13.24
N LEU A 65 0.95 -11.94 -13.10
CA LEU A 65 1.81 -11.29 -14.10
C LEU A 65 3.23 -11.84 -14.03
N VAL A 66 3.81 -11.87 -12.83
CA VAL A 66 5.20 -12.33 -12.59
C VAL A 66 5.38 -13.76 -13.09
N ASN A 67 4.44 -14.66 -12.83
CA ASN A 67 4.49 -16.05 -13.30
C ASN A 67 4.41 -16.19 -14.83
N LYS A 68 4.07 -15.13 -15.56
CA LYS A 68 3.97 -15.11 -17.02
C LYS A 68 5.12 -14.37 -17.70
N MET A 69 5.95 -13.70 -16.93
CA MET A 69 7.02 -12.85 -17.42
C MET A 69 8.38 -13.44 -17.03
N ASN A 70 9.30 -13.43 -17.96
CA ASN A 70 10.72 -13.58 -17.64
C ASN A 70 11.21 -12.19 -17.19
N LEU A 71 11.29 -11.97 -15.89
CA LEU A 71 11.77 -10.71 -15.33
C LEU A 71 13.29 -10.68 -15.37
N PRO A 72 13.89 -9.54 -15.73
CA PRO A 72 15.33 -9.37 -15.58
C PRO A 72 15.71 -9.39 -14.09
N GLU A 73 16.94 -9.79 -13.81
CA GLU A 73 17.50 -9.61 -12.46
C GLU A 73 17.44 -8.13 -12.07
N PRO A 74 17.03 -7.83 -10.83
CA PRO A 74 17.02 -6.47 -10.36
C PRO A 74 18.45 -5.91 -10.32
N ALA A 75 18.62 -4.67 -10.76
CA ALA A 75 19.87 -3.94 -10.55
C ALA A 75 20.07 -3.73 -9.04
N ASP A 76 21.33 -3.50 -8.63
CA ASP A 76 21.67 -3.24 -7.23
C ASP A 76 20.89 -2.04 -6.68
N PRO A 77 19.95 -2.24 -5.76
CA PRO A 77 19.13 -1.15 -5.26
C PRO A 77 19.87 -0.34 -4.20
N ILE A 78 19.61 0.97 -4.18
CA ILE A 78 20.03 1.84 -3.07
C ILE A 78 18.87 1.89 -2.06
N PHE A 79 19.15 1.45 -0.83
CA PHE A 79 18.20 1.55 0.28
C PHE A 79 18.49 2.79 1.13
N VAL A 80 17.47 3.66 1.27
CA VAL A 80 17.50 4.78 2.21
C VAL A 80 16.73 4.37 3.45
N THR A 81 17.41 4.26 4.58
CA THR A 81 16.80 3.87 5.85
C THR A 81 17.23 4.81 6.97
N GLY A 82 16.43 4.92 8.02
CA GLY A 82 16.72 5.74 9.19
C GLY A 82 15.52 5.84 10.12
N LEU A 83 15.75 6.46 11.28
CA LEU A 83 14.69 6.72 12.24
C LEU A 83 13.64 7.70 11.67
N PRO A 84 12.38 7.61 12.10
CA PRO A 84 11.37 8.59 11.74
C PRO A 84 11.86 10.03 12.03
N ARG A 85 11.61 10.96 11.10
CA ARG A 85 12.01 12.37 11.19
C ARG A 85 13.52 12.65 11.08
N SER A 86 14.33 11.68 10.60
CA SER A 86 15.76 11.83 10.37
C SER A 86 16.13 12.43 9.00
N GLY A 87 15.15 12.77 8.15
CA GLY A 87 15.39 13.35 6.83
C GLY A 87 15.49 12.32 5.69
N THR A 88 15.14 11.07 5.91
CA THR A 88 15.15 10.00 4.89
C THR A 88 14.33 10.36 3.67
N THR A 89 13.14 10.92 3.84
CA THR A 89 12.29 11.39 2.72
C THR A 89 12.96 12.47 1.89
N PHE A 90 13.69 13.40 2.53
CA PHE A 90 14.45 14.45 1.83
C PHE A 90 15.58 13.83 1.00
N LEU A 91 16.39 12.96 1.61
CA LEU A 91 17.48 12.27 0.92
C LEU A 91 16.96 11.41 -0.23
N PHE A 92 15.87 10.67 -0.02
CA PHE A 92 15.21 9.86 -1.04
C PHE A 92 14.76 10.71 -2.24
N ASN A 93 14.11 11.83 -1.99
CA ASN A 93 13.69 12.75 -3.06
C ASN A 93 14.89 13.38 -3.78
N LEU A 94 15.99 13.66 -3.08
CA LEU A 94 17.22 14.18 -3.69
C LEU A 94 17.86 13.15 -4.63
N LEU A 95 17.97 11.90 -4.19
CA LEU A 95 18.47 10.79 -5.02
C LEU A 95 17.57 10.52 -6.24
N ALA A 96 16.26 10.69 -6.09
CA ALA A 96 15.30 10.54 -7.18
C ALA A 96 15.44 11.59 -8.30
N LEU A 97 16.20 12.67 -8.09
CA LEU A 97 16.53 13.67 -9.12
C LEU A 97 17.67 13.22 -10.03
N ASP A 98 18.46 12.23 -9.63
CA ASP A 98 19.51 11.67 -10.47
C ASP A 98 18.91 10.78 -11.54
N GLY A 99 19.11 11.13 -12.82
CA GLY A 99 18.60 10.37 -13.97
C GLY A 99 19.13 8.93 -14.10
N ASN A 100 20.18 8.55 -13.37
CA ASN A 100 20.70 7.19 -13.30
C ASN A 100 19.95 6.30 -12.32
N HIS A 101 19.10 6.89 -11.48
CA HIS A 101 18.30 6.18 -10.49
C HIS A 101 16.81 6.29 -10.81
N ARG A 102 16.07 5.25 -10.47
CA ARG A 102 14.62 5.22 -10.58
C ARG A 102 14.01 4.88 -9.23
N SER A 103 13.17 5.78 -8.74
CA SER A 103 12.30 5.49 -7.60
C SER A 103 10.88 5.18 -8.07
N PRO A 104 10.14 4.33 -7.36
CA PRO A 104 8.73 4.09 -7.66
C PRO A 104 7.92 5.37 -7.42
N LEU A 105 7.01 5.67 -8.33
CA LEU A 105 6.07 6.78 -8.19
C LEU A 105 4.81 6.31 -7.44
N TYR A 106 4.17 7.21 -6.72
CA TYR A 106 2.97 6.89 -5.94
C TYR A 106 1.90 6.16 -6.77
N TRP A 107 1.62 6.61 -8.01
CA TRP A 107 0.65 5.94 -8.87
C TRP A 107 1.08 4.53 -9.30
N GLU A 108 2.38 4.26 -9.41
CA GLU A 108 2.91 2.95 -9.78
C GLU A 108 2.73 1.95 -8.64
N ILE A 109 2.85 2.40 -7.40
CA ILE A 109 2.62 1.57 -6.21
C ILE A 109 1.12 1.34 -5.99
N MET A 110 0.30 2.40 -6.13
CA MET A 110 -1.13 2.31 -5.82
C MET A 110 -1.95 1.60 -6.90
N ALA A 111 -1.55 1.75 -8.17
CA ALA A 111 -2.24 1.15 -9.32
C ALA A 111 -1.24 0.57 -10.33
N PRO A 112 -0.40 -0.43 -9.95
CA PRO A 112 0.64 -0.98 -10.83
C PRO A 112 0.06 -1.69 -12.05
N LEU A 113 -1.16 -2.19 -11.98
CA LEU A 113 -1.76 -3.06 -12.98
C LEU A 113 -3.09 -2.54 -13.54
N PRO A 114 -3.40 -2.96 -14.77
CA PRO A 114 -2.54 -3.63 -15.76
C PRO A 114 -1.36 -2.73 -16.15
N LEU A 115 -0.25 -3.29 -16.63
CA LEU A 115 0.90 -2.48 -17.06
C LEU A 115 0.46 -1.40 -18.06
N ALA A 116 0.90 -0.16 -17.85
CA ALA A 116 0.55 0.96 -18.73
C ALA A 116 1.33 0.82 -20.04
N LYS A 117 0.70 0.23 -21.05
CA LYS A 117 1.29 0.05 -22.38
C LYS A 117 1.24 1.32 -23.25
N LYS A 118 0.37 2.28 -22.91
CA LYS A 118 0.16 3.51 -23.65
C LYS A 118 0.18 4.72 -22.73
N ASN A 119 0.64 5.84 -23.23
CA ASN A 119 0.78 7.07 -22.44
C ASN A 119 -0.57 7.58 -21.90
N ASN A 120 -1.67 7.40 -22.64
CA ASN A 120 -3.00 7.78 -22.18
C ASN A 120 -3.47 6.98 -20.95
N GLN A 121 -3.06 5.70 -20.81
CA GLN A 121 -3.38 4.87 -19.63
C GLN A 121 -2.63 5.37 -18.40
N LYS A 122 -1.37 5.78 -18.55
CA LYS A 122 -0.59 6.42 -17.49
C LYS A 122 -1.29 7.69 -17.03
N VAL A 123 -1.56 8.62 -17.94
CA VAL A 123 -2.20 9.91 -17.65
C VAL A 123 -3.56 9.71 -16.97
N TRP A 124 -4.35 8.75 -17.41
CA TRP A 124 -5.64 8.46 -16.79
C TRP A 124 -5.49 8.00 -15.32
N ARG A 125 -4.54 7.11 -15.02
CA ARG A 125 -4.28 6.65 -13.66
C ARG A 125 -3.77 7.76 -12.75
N GLU A 126 -2.84 8.54 -13.22
CA GLU A 126 -2.34 9.70 -12.50
C GLU A 126 -3.46 10.68 -12.15
N ARG A 127 -4.36 10.96 -13.10
CA ARG A 127 -5.54 11.81 -12.86
C ARG A 127 -6.50 11.20 -11.84
N LYS A 128 -6.80 9.91 -11.95
CA LYS A 128 -7.66 9.19 -11.01
C LYS A 128 -7.09 9.27 -9.59
N ILE A 129 -5.83 8.94 -9.42
CA ILE A 129 -5.16 8.97 -8.11
C ILE A 129 -5.10 10.38 -7.54
N ASN A 130 -4.79 11.39 -8.35
CA ASN A 130 -4.79 12.77 -7.88
C ASN A 130 -6.20 13.24 -7.45
N LEU A 131 -7.26 12.75 -8.09
CA LEU A 131 -8.64 13.01 -7.67
C LEU A 131 -8.96 12.32 -6.32
N GLU A 132 -8.57 11.08 -6.15
CA GLU A 132 -8.71 10.33 -4.89
C GLU A 132 -7.97 11.02 -3.74
N LEU A 133 -6.73 11.46 -3.98
CA LEU A 133 -5.94 12.23 -3.02
C LEU A 133 -6.59 13.58 -2.68
N LYS A 134 -7.16 14.26 -3.68
CA LYS A 134 -7.90 15.51 -3.44
C LYS A 134 -9.11 15.28 -2.54
N PHE A 135 -9.86 14.22 -2.80
CA PHE A 135 -11.01 13.82 -1.97
C PHE A 135 -10.58 13.45 -0.54
N ALA A 136 -9.54 12.61 -0.40
CA ALA A 136 -9.01 12.23 0.91
C ALA A 136 -8.58 13.46 1.75
N ARG A 137 -7.93 14.45 1.11
CA ARG A 137 -7.53 15.71 1.77
C ARG A 137 -8.70 16.60 2.16
N THR A 138 -9.86 16.44 1.54
CA THR A 138 -11.07 17.15 1.91
C THR A 138 -11.67 16.55 3.18
N ILE A 139 -11.63 15.22 3.31
CA ILE A 139 -12.14 14.49 4.49
C ILE A 139 -11.13 14.56 5.64
N ILE A 140 -9.82 14.50 5.35
CA ILE A 140 -8.75 14.52 6.34
C ILE A 140 -7.81 15.71 6.04
N PRO A 141 -8.16 16.94 6.47
CA PRO A 141 -7.36 18.12 6.15
C PRO A 141 -5.91 18.06 6.64
N LYS A 142 -5.66 17.38 7.77
CA LYS A 142 -4.32 17.16 8.33
C LYS A 142 -3.39 16.36 7.41
N LEU A 143 -3.92 15.58 6.47
CA LEU A 143 -3.13 14.81 5.53
C LEU A 143 -2.18 15.69 4.69
N ARG A 144 -2.55 16.94 4.42
CA ARG A 144 -1.70 17.89 3.71
C ARG A 144 -0.43 18.28 4.47
N ALA A 145 -0.52 18.34 5.79
CA ALA A 145 0.59 18.74 6.65
C ALA A 145 1.49 17.53 7.00
N MET A 146 0.96 16.32 6.93
CA MET A 146 1.70 15.12 7.29
C MET A 146 2.64 14.65 6.17
N HIS A 147 2.14 14.63 4.94
CA HIS A 147 2.92 14.13 3.80
C HIS A 147 2.45 14.76 2.48
N TYR A 148 3.42 15.26 1.70
CA TYR A 148 3.13 15.82 0.38
C TYR A 148 3.15 14.71 -0.66
N ILE A 149 1.98 14.21 -1.04
CA ILE A 149 1.81 13.12 -2.00
C ILE A 149 1.13 13.65 -3.26
N ARG A 150 1.64 13.26 -4.42
CA ARG A 150 0.97 13.36 -5.72
C ARG A 150 1.16 12.05 -6.46
N ALA A 151 0.35 11.79 -7.48
CA ALA A 151 0.52 10.59 -8.28
C ALA A 151 1.94 10.46 -8.86
N GLN A 152 2.56 11.56 -9.24
CA GLN A 152 3.88 11.61 -9.87
C GLN A 152 5.06 11.81 -8.91
N THR A 153 4.84 11.91 -7.61
CA THR A 153 5.96 12.01 -6.66
C THR A 153 6.57 10.64 -6.39
N PRO A 154 7.91 10.59 -6.21
CA PRO A 154 8.56 9.43 -5.62
C PRO A 154 7.91 9.05 -4.30
N GLU A 155 7.77 7.76 -4.04
CA GLU A 155 7.10 7.29 -2.83
C GLU A 155 7.86 6.12 -2.19
N GLU A 156 7.76 6.02 -0.89
CA GLU A 156 8.48 5.05 -0.08
C GLU A 156 7.97 3.62 -0.31
N CYS A 157 8.86 2.63 -0.23
CA CYS A 157 8.54 1.22 -0.43
C CYS A 157 7.61 0.65 0.65
N GLU A 158 7.38 1.37 1.73
CA GLU A 158 6.45 1.00 2.81
C GLU A 158 5.03 0.71 2.28
N LEU A 159 4.58 1.46 1.27
CA LEU A 159 3.30 1.20 0.59
C LEU A 159 3.31 -0.10 -0.24
N ILE A 160 4.47 -0.55 -0.72
CA ILE A 160 4.61 -1.84 -1.40
C ILE A 160 4.41 -2.98 -0.39
N ALA A 161 4.96 -2.84 0.82
CA ALA A 161 4.83 -3.81 1.89
C ALA A 161 3.38 -4.04 2.35
N THR A 162 2.47 -3.10 2.06
CA THR A 162 1.02 -3.30 2.33
C THR A 162 0.43 -4.50 1.59
N MET A 163 1.00 -4.91 0.45
CA MET A 163 0.54 -6.07 -0.30
C MET A 163 0.84 -7.40 0.40
N ASN A 164 1.89 -7.43 1.21
CA ASN A 164 2.26 -8.59 2.03
C ASN A 164 1.71 -8.48 3.46
N VAL A 165 0.88 -7.46 3.71
CA VAL A 165 0.34 -7.15 5.03
C VAL A 165 1.44 -7.01 6.10
N ARG A 166 2.61 -6.48 5.72
CA ARG A 166 3.75 -6.21 6.61
C ARG A 166 4.16 -4.75 6.51
N SER A 167 3.26 -3.86 6.93
CA SER A 167 3.43 -2.42 6.76
C SER A 167 2.89 -1.64 7.95
N PHE A 168 3.64 -0.64 8.38
CA PHE A 168 3.20 0.32 9.40
C PHE A 168 2.03 1.20 8.96
N VAL A 169 1.70 1.22 7.68
CA VAL A 169 0.54 1.98 7.15
C VAL A 169 -0.77 1.57 7.85
N TYR A 170 -0.92 0.29 8.19
CA TYR A 170 -2.14 -0.20 8.85
C TYR A 170 -2.33 0.36 10.26
N MET A 171 -1.25 0.66 11.00
CA MET A 171 -1.35 1.32 12.32
C MET A 171 -1.78 2.78 12.21
N CYS A 172 -1.63 3.42 11.05
CA CYS A 172 -2.15 4.75 10.82
C CYS A 172 -3.66 4.77 10.54
N MET A 173 -4.25 3.59 10.26
CA MET A 173 -5.66 3.44 9.90
C MET A 173 -6.51 2.85 11.04
N ALA A 174 -5.89 2.09 11.93
CA ALA A 174 -6.59 1.34 12.97
C ALA A 174 -5.73 1.21 14.24
N ASP A 175 -6.38 1.05 15.39
CA ASP A 175 -5.72 0.66 16.63
C ASP A 175 -5.46 -0.85 16.61
N VAL A 176 -4.22 -1.23 16.38
CA VAL A 176 -3.80 -2.62 16.13
C VAL A 176 -2.55 -2.99 16.93
N PRO A 177 -2.60 -2.94 18.27
CA PRO A 177 -1.42 -3.12 19.11
C PRO A 177 -0.75 -4.48 18.94
N GLU A 178 -1.51 -5.57 18.79
CA GLU A 178 -0.95 -6.90 18.59
C GLU A 178 -0.24 -7.04 17.22
N TYR A 179 -0.74 -6.34 16.21
CA TYR A 179 -0.09 -6.29 14.91
C TYR A 179 1.19 -5.43 14.94
N ILE A 180 1.20 -4.34 15.70
CA ILE A 180 2.41 -3.53 15.92
C ILE A 180 3.49 -4.36 16.61
N GLU A 181 3.13 -5.16 17.59
CA GLU A 181 4.08 -6.05 18.28
C GLU A 181 4.66 -7.12 17.33
N TYR A 182 3.84 -7.64 16.44
CA TYR A 182 4.29 -8.58 15.39
C TYR A 182 5.30 -7.97 14.41
N LEU A 183 5.21 -6.68 14.14
CA LEU A 183 6.12 -5.99 13.20
C LEU A 183 7.48 -5.60 13.79
N LYS A 184 7.66 -5.68 15.10
CA LYS A 184 8.91 -5.40 15.80
C LYS A 184 9.90 -6.55 15.68
#